data_5f2ece06b09c2b788d20ba6f70deb55b
#
_entry.id   5f2ece06b09c2b788d20ba6f70deb55b
#
_cell.length_a   1.000
_cell.length_b   1.000
_cell.length_c   1.000
_cell.angle_alpha   90.00
_cell.angle_beta   90.00
_cell.angle_gamma   90.00
#
_symmetry.space_group_name_H-M   'P 1'
#
loop_
_entity.id
_entity.type
_entity.pdbx_description
1 polymer ?
#
loop_
_entity_poly.entity_id
_entity_poly.type
_entity_poly.pdbx_seq_one_letter_code
_entity_poly.pdbx_strand_id
1 'polypeptide(L)'
;LASRYGMHSELMGIELLDSPIMSVRTGLFHTSNGIPSHYLRNFYRDAYEIVRLHMPETKMVVFSASGHPAAWKRFMSGSKYKNVCMDIHLYHYRDDMALDITTPRGLSSAIARNRRLIDEAASAGFPAIVGEWSGAAVFTNASITPEGCSAFERVFISSQMASFTKARGWFFQTWKTEKRIAAWDARVALGTLERAMLE
;
A
#
# COMPACT_ATOMS: atom_id res chain seq x y z
N LEU A 1 -18.99 10.81 -5.06
CA LEU A 1 -17.73 11.18 -5.73
C LEU A 1 -17.82 10.85 -7.23
N ALA A 2 -18.07 9.60 -7.64
CA ALA A 2 -18.08 9.18 -9.04
C ALA A 2 -19.03 10.01 -9.91
N SER A 3 -20.26 10.27 -9.46
CA SER A 3 -21.25 11.10 -10.21
C SER A 3 -20.77 12.54 -10.40
N ARG A 4 -19.97 13.08 -9.48
CA ARG A 4 -19.49 14.46 -9.55
C ARG A 4 -18.18 14.59 -10.33
N TYR A 5 -17.26 13.63 -10.18
CA TYR A 5 -15.89 13.74 -10.70
C TYR A 5 -15.51 12.65 -11.70
N GLY A 6 -16.35 11.64 -11.90
CA GLY A 6 -16.00 10.47 -12.71
C GLY A 6 -15.56 10.79 -14.14
N MET A 7 -16.08 11.87 -14.71
CA MET A 7 -15.72 12.33 -16.06
C MET A 7 -14.58 13.35 -16.09
N HIS A 8 -14.08 13.79 -14.93
CA HIS A 8 -13.03 14.82 -14.87
C HIS A 8 -11.71 14.29 -15.45
N SER A 9 -11.07 15.02 -16.36
CA SER A 9 -9.86 14.58 -17.08
C SER A 9 -8.71 14.17 -16.13
N GLU A 10 -8.53 14.93 -15.05
CA GLU A 10 -7.45 14.73 -14.09
C GLU A 10 -7.69 13.57 -13.11
N LEU A 11 -8.92 13.02 -13.06
CA LEU A 11 -9.19 11.86 -12.22
C LEU A 11 -8.66 10.59 -12.86
N MET A 12 -7.70 9.93 -12.24
CA MET A 12 -7.15 8.65 -12.71
C MET A 12 -7.99 7.44 -12.27
N GLY A 13 -8.65 7.52 -11.11
CA GLY A 13 -9.44 6.43 -10.57
C GLY A 13 -10.09 6.78 -9.24
N ILE A 14 -10.85 5.83 -8.71
CA ILE A 14 -11.51 5.94 -7.39
C ILE A 14 -11.24 4.67 -6.62
N GLU A 15 -10.81 4.81 -5.37
CA GLU A 15 -10.79 3.73 -4.41
C GLU A 15 -12.14 3.58 -3.73
N LEU A 16 -12.61 2.33 -3.61
CA LEU A 16 -13.95 2.02 -3.13
C LEU A 16 -14.08 2.09 -1.61
N LEU A 17 -13.03 1.67 -0.91
CA LEU A 17 -13.00 1.67 0.55
C LEU A 17 -11.55 1.57 1.03
N ASP A 18 -11.14 2.54 1.84
CA ASP A 18 -9.81 2.57 2.45
C ASP A 18 -9.67 1.51 3.54
N SER A 19 -8.66 0.69 3.41
CA SER A 19 -8.09 -0.20 4.42
C SER A 19 -9.07 -0.95 5.36
N PRO A 20 -10.16 -1.58 4.86
CA PRO A 20 -11.04 -2.35 5.72
C PRO A 20 -10.29 -3.55 6.32
N ILE A 21 -10.55 -3.85 7.58
CA ILE A 21 -9.99 -5.05 8.22
C ILE A 21 -10.84 -6.25 7.80
N MET A 22 -10.27 -7.13 6.96
CA MET A 22 -10.92 -8.38 6.58
C MET A 22 -10.63 -9.45 7.63
N SER A 23 -11.67 -10.18 8.04
CA SER A 23 -11.49 -11.35 8.89
C SER A 23 -10.80 -12.48 8.12
N VAL A 24 -9.78 -13.07 8.73
CA VAL A 24 -9.03 -14.20 8.17
C VAL A 24 -9.07 -15.39 9.12
N ARG A 25 -9.02 -16.58 8.56
CA ARG A 25 -8.99 -17.81 9.35
C ARG A 25 -7.60 -18.00 9.95
N THR A 26 -7.52 -18.03 11.29
CA THR A 26 -6.28 -18.18 12.06
C THR A 26 -6.24 -19.55 12.73
N GLY A 27 -6.17 -20.62 11.93
CA GLY A 27 -6.17 -22.00 12.41
C GLY A 27 -7.49 -22.74 12.14
N LEU A 28 -7.69 -23.91 12.81
CA LEU A 28 -8.84 -24.78 12.51
C LEU A 28 -10.19 -24.19 12.93
N PHE A 29 -10.22 -23.45 14.05
CA PHE A 29 -11.47 -23.00 14.69
C PHE A 29 -11.50 -21.49 15.00
N HIS A 30 -10.46 -20.74 14.70
CA HIS A 30 -10.40 -19.33 14.99
C HIS A 30 -10.45 -18.48 13.72
N THR A 31 -11.23 -17.41 13.80
CA THR A 31 -11.27 -16.36 12.78
C THR A 31 -10.94 -15.05 13.47
N SER A 32 -10.05 -14.25 12.88
CA SER A 32 -9.73 -12.92 13.42
C SER A 32 -10.96 -12.00 13.38
N ASN A 33 -10.98 -10.99 14.24
CA ASN A 33 -11.96 -9.93 14.14
C ASN A 33 -11.83 -9.19 12.79
N GLY A 34 -12.95 -8.74 12.26
CA GLY A 34 -12.98 -8.02 11.00
C GLY A 34 -14.24 -8.33 10.18
N ILE A 35 -14.31 -7.76 9.00
CA ILE A 35 -15.41 -7.95 8.06
C ILE A 35 -15.25 -9.30 7.35
N PRO A 36 -16.23 -10.19 7.38
CA PRO A 36 -16.16 -11.44 6.63
C PRO A 36 -15.93 -11.19 5.13
N SER A 37 -15.03 -11.95 4.52
CA SER A 37 -14.57 -11.74 3.14
C SER A 37 -15.70 -11.70 2.11
N HIS A 38 -16.78 -12.43 2.31
CA HIS A 38 -17.93 -12.44 1.39
C HIS A 38 -18.69 -11.12 1.39
N TYR A 39 -18.80 -10.39 2.55
CA TYR A 39 -19.39 -9.05 2.60
C TYR A 39 -18.53 -8.05 1.86
N LEU A 40 -17.21 -8.06 2.06
CA LEU A 40 -16.31 -7.18 1.30
C LEU A 40 -16.36 -7.45 -0.20
N ARG A 41 -16.40 -8.73 -0.59
CA ARG A 41 -16.51 -9.11 -2.01
C ARG A 41 -17.82 -8.62 -2.65
N ASN A 42 -18.93 -8.72 -1.94
CA ASN A 42 -20.21 -8.21 -2.42
C ASN A 42 -20.16 -6.67 -2.51
N PHE A 43 -19.75 -6.01 -1.42
CA PHE A 43 -19.60 -4.56 -1.40
C PHE A 43 -18.75 -4.04 -2.57
N TYR A 44 -17.58 -4.61 -2.84
CA TYR A 44 -16.74 -4.15 -3.93
C TYR A 44 -17.34 -4.38 -5.32
N ARG A 45 -18.09 -5.48 -5.52
CA ARG A 45 -18.81 -5.69 -6.79
C ARG A 45 -19.91 -4.66 -6.99
N ASP A 46 -20.73 -4.43 -5.97
CA ASP A 46 -21.84 -3.47 -6.03
C ASP A 46 -21.30 -2.04 -6.21
N ALA A 47 -20.26 -1.68 -5.47
CA ALA A 47 -19.62 -0.38 -5.60
C ALA A 47 -18.96 -0.19 -6.98
N TYR A 48 -18.34 -1.23 -7.56
CA TYR A 48 -17.83 -1.19 -8.94
C TYR A 48 -18.95 -0.86 -9.94
N GLU A 49 -20.06 -1.56 -9.89
CA GLU A 49 -21.19 -1.31 -10.80
C GLU A 49 -21.70 0.13 -10.66
N ILE A 50 -21.89 0.62 -9.43
CA ILE A 50 -22.34 2.00 -9.17
C ILE A 50 -21.33 3.03 -9.70
N VAL A 51 -20.04 2.83 -9.47
CA VAL A 51 -18.98 3.73 -9.94
C VAL A 51 -18.97 3.77 -11.48
N ARG A 52 -19.12 2.61 -12.14
CA ARG A 52 -19.11 2.51 -13.60
C ARG A 52 -20.33 3.19 -14.28
N LEU A 53 -21.41 3.44 -13.58
CA LEU A 53 -22.49 4.29 -14.11
C LEU A 53 -22.04 5.74 -14.39
N HIS A 54 -20.96 6.18 -13.77
CA HIS A 54 -20.51 7.58 -13.79
C HIS A 54 -19.04 7.76 -14.21
N MET A 55 -18.30 6.68 -14.36
CA MET A 55 -16.86 6.73 -14.61
C MET A 55 -16.49 5.74 -15.74
N PRO A 56 -15.82 6.22 -16.81
CA PRO A 56 -15.46 5.38 -17.95
C PRO A 56 -14.49 4.25 -17.58
N GLU A 57 -14.50 3.18 -18.36
CA GLU A 57 -13.63 2.00 -18.16
C GLU A 57 -12.13 2.31 -18.26
N THR A 58 -11.76 3.43 -18.87
CA THR A 58 -10.38 3.90 -18.96
C THR A 58 -9.79 4.33 -17.62
N LYS A 59 -10.64 4.64 -16.63
CA LYS A 59 -10.23 5.04 -15.28
C LYS A 59 -10.21 3.85 -14.33
N MET A 60 -9.29 3.86 -13.39
CA MET A 60 -9.14 2.77 -12.43
C MET A 60 -10.26 2.75 -11.41
N VAL A 61 -10.73 1.55 -11.07
CA VAL A 61 -11.44 1.28 -9.82
C VAL A 61 -10.49 0.51 -8.92
N VAL A 62 -10.21 1.08 -7.76
CA VAL A 62 -9.25 0.54 -6.80
C VAL A 62 -10.01 -0.08 -5.63
N PHE A 63 -9.55 -1.24 -5.15
CA PHE A 63 -10.05 -1.84 -3.92
C PHE A 63 -8.91 -2.27 -3.02
N SER A 64 -9.10 -2.16 -1.71
CA SER A 64 -8.07 -2.53 -0.74
C SER A 64 -7.91 -4.05 -0.64
N ALA A 65 -6.65 -4.50 -0.64
CA ALA A 65 -6.27 -5.89 -0.40
C ALA A 65 -6.54 -6.35 1.05
N SER A 66 -6.83 -5.42 1.97
CA SER A 66 -6.99 -5.71 3.41
C SER A 66 -5.79 -6.48 4.01
N GLY A 67 -4.57 -6.21 3.53
CA GLY A 67 -3.34 -6.88 3.94
C GLY A 67 -3.13 -8.31 3.39
N HIS A 68 -4.05 -8.84 2.59
CA HIS A 68 -4.05 -10.22 2.12
C HIS A 68 -4.26 -10.33 0.59
N PRO A 69 -3.31 -9.91 -0.26
CA PRO A 69 -3.48 -9.89 -1.71
C PRO A 69 -3.86 -11.24 -2.31
N ALA A 70 -3.25 -12.33 -1.83
CA ALA A 70 -3.51 -13.68 -2.32
C ALA A 70 -4.96 -14.17 -2.09
N ALA A 71 -5.66 -13.61 -1.08
CA ALA A 71 -7.05 -13.97 -0.78
C ALA A 71 -8.04 -13.52 -1.88
N TRP A 72 -7.64 -12.62 -2.77
CA TRP A 72 -8.48 -12.06 -3.83
C TRP A 72 -8.36 -12.79 -5.18
N LYS A 73 -7.66 -13.90 -5.22
CA LYS A 73 -7.53 -14.70 -6.44
C LYS A 73 -8.91 -15.05 -7.03
N ARG A 74 -9.06 -14.87 -8.34
CA ARG A 74 -10.32 -15.03 -9.09
C ARG A 74 -11.46 -14.08 -8.69
N PHE A 75 -11.19 -13.07 -7.87
CA PHE A 75 -12.17 -12.04 -7.60
C PHE A 75 -12.23 -11.08 -8.81
N MET A 76 -13.43 -10.62 -9.19
CA MET A 76 -13.63 -9.68 -10.32
C MET A 76 -12.79 -10.03 -11.57
N SER A 77 -12.68 -11.34 -11.88
CA SER A 77 -11.86 -11.86 -13.00
C SER A 77 -12.62 -11.97 -14.32
N GLY A 78 -13.92 -11.70 -14.33
CA GLY A 78 -14.75 -11.73 -15.54
C GLY A 78 -14.48 -10.55 -16.48
N SER A 79 -14.78 -10.72 -17.76
CA SER A 79 -14.57 -9.72 -18.81
C SER A 79 -15.31 -8.39 -18.58
N LYS A 80 -16.34 -8.38 -17.75
CA LYS A 80 -17.07 -7.16 -17.36
C LYS A 80 -16.30 -6.25 -16.42
N TYR A 81 -15.30 -6.77 -15.70
CA TYR A 81 -14.50 -5.98 -14.77
C TYR A 81 -13.28 -5.41 -15.49
N LYS A 82 -13.33 -4.14 -15.80
CA LYS A 82 -12.28 -3.42 -16.52
C LYS A 82 -11.51 -2.50 -15.59
N ASN A 83 -10.20 -2.43 -15.80
CA ASN A 83 -9.29 -1.52 -15.14
C ASN A 83 -9.45 -1.51 -13.60
N VAL A 84 -9.49 -2.71 -13.01
CA VAL A 84 -9.52 -2.92 -11.56
C VAL A 84 -8.10 -3.04 -11.05
N CYS A 85 -7.78 -2.31 -9.98
CA CYS A 85 -6.47 -2.29 -9.36
C CYS A 85 -6.60 -2.64 -7.87
N MET A 86 -5.59 -3.29 -7.33
CA MET A 86 -5.53 -3.65 -5.91
C MET A 86 -4.65 -2.66 -5.16
N ASP A 87 -5.17 -2.08 -4.08
CA ASP A 87 -4.40 -1.28 -3.16
C ASP A 87 -3.75 -2.14 -2.08
N ILE A 88 -2.46 -1.85 -1.82
CA ILE A 88 -1.65 -2.53 -0.81
C ILE A 88 -1.01 -1.47 0.09
N HIS A 89 -1.24 -1.56 1.40
CA HIS A 89 -0.58 -0.71 2.38
C HIS A 89 0.68 -1.40 2.92
N LEU A 90 1.82 -0.71 2.88
CA LEU A 90 3.13 -1.25 3.23
C LEU A 90 3.75 -0.46 4.38
N TYR A 91 3.40 -0.84 5.61
CA TYR A 91 3.96 -0.26 6.82
C TYR A 91 4.89 -1.22 7.56
N HIS A 92 5.90 -0.68 8.22
CA HIS A 92 6.95 -1.45 8.92
C HIS A 92 7.19 -0.96 10.36
N TYR A 93 6.29 -0.16 10.91
CA TYR A 93 6.40 0.41 12.26
C TYR A 93 5.56 -0.35 13.31
N ARG A 94 4.72 -1.31 12.89
CA ARG A 94 3.84 -2.07 13.80
C ARG A 94 4.60 -3.24 14.41
N ASP A 95 4.36 -3.51 15.71
CA ASP A 95 5.09 -4.51 16.48
C ASP A 95 5.03 -5.93 15.93
N ASP A 96 3.89 -6.31 15.34
CA ASP A 96 3.69 -7.61 14.69
C ASP A 96 4.52 -7.79 13.40
N MET A 97 5.13 -6.71 12.95
CA MET A 97 5.87 -6.62 11.68
C MET A 97 7.29 -6.10 11.89
N ALA A 98 7.70 -5.91 13.13
CA ALA A 98 8.94 -5.27 13.51
C ALA A 98 10.16 -6.04 13.00
N LEU A 99 10.68 -5.63 11.87
CA LEU A 99 11.99 -6.00 11.38
C LEU A 99 12.94 -4.86 11.73
N ASP A 100 14.03 -5.18 12.43
CA ASP A 100 15.06 -4.20 12.70
C ASP A 100 15.79 -3.83 11.41
N ILE A 101 15.35 -2.75 10.80
CA ILE A 101 15.90 -2.24 9.53
C ILE A 101 17.32 -1.71 9.65
N THR A 102 17.87 -1.58 10.86
CA THR A 102 19.27 -1.20 11.07
C THR A 102 20.22 -2.35 10.77
N THR A 103 19.70 -3.56 10.68
CA THR A 103 20.46 -4.74 10.25
C THR A 103 20.26 -5.03 8.77
N PRO A 104 21.32 -5.49 8.05
CA PRO A 104 21.18 -5.90 6.63
C PRO A 104 20.09 -6.95 6.42
N ARG A 105 19.96 -7.88 7.37
CA ARG A 105 18.92 -8.93 7.32
C ARG A 105 17.51 -8.36 7.49
N GLY A 106 17.30 -7.47 8.46
CA GLY A 106 16.01 -6.83 8.70
C GLY A 106 15.58 -5.98 7.52
N LEU A 107 16.47 -5.13 7.00
CA LEU A 107 16.24 -4.33 5.80
C LEU A 107 15.87 -5.22 4.59
N SER A 108 16.69 -6.24 4.32
CA SER A 108 16.44 -7.16 3.20
C SER A 108 15.10 -7.88 3.33
N SER A 109 14.73 -8.31 4.54
CA SER A 109 13.45 -8.98 4.82
C SER A 109 12.26 -8.04 4.62
N ALA A 110 12.36 -6.77 5.05
CA ALA A 110 11.32 -5.77 4.84
C ALA A 110 11.08 -5.52 3.34
N ILE A 111 12.15 -5.35 2.58
CA ILE A 111 12.08 -5.13 1.13
C ILE A 111 11.57 -6.38 0.37
N ALA A 112 12.00 -7.57 0.78
CA ALA A 112 11.48 -8.82 0.21
C ALA A 112 9.97 -8.98 0.47
N ARG A 113 9.49 -8.59 1.65
CA ARG A 113 8.06 -8.58 1.97
C ARG A 113 7.27 -7.64 1.05
N ASN A 114 7.75 -6.42 0.80
CA ASN A 114 7.10 -5.49 -0.12
C ASN A 114 6.95 -6.10 -1.51
N ARG A 115 8.03 -6.62 -2.07
CA ARG A 115 8.02 -7.29 -3.39
C ARG A 115 7.06 -8.46 -3.43
N ARG A 116 7.07 -9.31 -2.39
CA ARG A 116 6.19 -10.46 -2.29
C ARG A 116 4.71 -10.06 -2.34
N LEU A 117 4.29 -9.04 -1.57
CA LEU A 117 2.89 -8.62 -1.56
C LEU A 117 2.45 -8.04 -2.92
N ILE A 118 3.32 -7.31 -3.61
CA ILE A 118 3.07 -6.82 -4.97
C ILE A 118 2.96 -8.00 -5.97
N ASP A 119 3.84 -9.00 -5.86
CA ASP A 119 3.81 -10.20 -6.70
C ASP A 119 2.57 -11.07 -6.40
N GLU A 120 2.10 -11.12 -5.14
CA GLU A 120 0.85 -11.79 -4.76
C GLU A 120 -0.37 -11.13 -5.42
N ALA A 121 -0.42 -9.79 -5.47
CA ALA A 121 -1.48 -9.07 -6.18
C ALA A 121 -1.48 -9.40 -7.67
N ALA A 122 -0.32 -9.39 -8.31
CA ALA A 122 -0.17 -9.78 -9.72
C ALA A 122 -0.62 -11.23 -9.95
N SER A 123 -0.23 -12.14 -9.05
CA SER A 123 -0.63 -13.56 -9.09
C SER A 123 -2.13 -13.77 -8.83
N ALA A 124 -2.77 -12.84 -8.12
CA ALA A 124 -4.22 -12.81 -7.94
C ALA A 124 -4.96 -12.28 -9.18
N GLY A 125 -4.25 -11.70 -10.14
CA GLY A 125 -4.78 -11.16 -11.39
C GLY A 125 -4.98 -9.65 -11.41
N PHE A 126 -4.37 -8.90 -10.47
CA PHE A 126 -4.53 -7.46 -10.36
C PHE A 126 -3.20 -6.71 -10.46
N PRO A 127 -3.15 -5.59 -11.22
CA PRO A 127 -2.11 -4.63 -11.01
C PRO A 127 -2.23 -4.04 -9.60
N ALA A 128 -1.08 -3.74 -8.96
CA ALA A 128 -1.04 -3.17 -7.61
C ALA A 128 -0.77 -1.66 -7.64
N ILE A 129 -1.34 -0.95 -6.68
CA ILE A 129 -0.90 0.37 -6.21
C ILE A 129 -0.41 0.18 -4.77
N VAL A 130 0.66 0.87 -4.39
CA VAL A 130 1.04 1.01 -2.98
C VAL A 130 0.38 2.27 -2.45
N GLY A 131 -0.85 2.12 -1.94
CA GLY A 131 -1.72 3.25 -1.57
C GLY A 131 -1.26 3.98 -0.34
N GLU A 132 -0.62 3.27 0.60
CA GLU A 132 0.02 3.88 1.75
C GLU A 132 1.34 3.21 2.09
N TRP A 133 2.35 4.04 2.31
CA TRP A 133 3.63 3.65 2.88
C TRP A 133 4.33 4.85 3.52
N SER A 134 5.30 4.60 4.38
CA SER A 134 6.09 5.65 5.01
C SER A 134 7.54 5.20 5.25
N GLY A 135 8.38 6.12 5.68
CA GLY A 135 9.74 5.83 6.15
C GLY A 135 9.78 5.30 7.58
N ALA A 136 8.64 5.24 8.28
CA ALA A 136 8.60 4.81 9.68
C ALA A 136 8.91 3.33 9.82
N ALA A 137 9.80 3.02 10.76
CA ALA A 137 10.20 1.68 11.10
C ALA A 137 10.54 1.58 12.60
N VAL A 138 10.65 0.36 13.12
CA VAL A 138 11.09 0.13 14.48
C VAL A 138 12.62 0.09 14.51
N PHE A 139 13.20 0.86 15.41
CA PHE A 139 14.63 0.85 15.72
C PHE A 139 14.81 0.17 17.08
N THR A 140 15.36 -1.04 17.09
CA THR A 140 15.56 -1.81 18.32
C THR A 140 16.86 -1.49 19.02
N ASN A 141 17.81 -0.86 18.31
CA ASN A 141 19.11 -0.51 18.85
C ASN A 141 19.09 0.88 19.52
N ALA A 142 18.99 0.91 20.84
CA ALA A 142 18.99 2.13 21.65
C ALA A 142 20.30 2.96 21.56
N SER A 143 21.36 2.41 20.96
CA SER A 143 22.65 3.10 20.80
C SER A 143 22.74 3.93 19.51
N ILE A 144 21.71 3.93 18.67
CA ILE A 144 21.72 4.72 17.42
C ILE A 144 21.41 6.18 17.75
N THR A 145 22.29 7.07 17.30
CA THR A 145 22.07 8.52 17.44
C THR A 145 20.91 8.99 16.56
N PRO A 146 20.30 10.16 16.82
CA PRO A 146 19.27 10.73 15.95
C PRO A 146 19.72 10.87 14.48
N GLU A 147 20.99 11.24 14.25
CA GLU A 147 21.59 11.34 12.91
C GLU A 147 21.69 9.94 12.25
N GLY A 148 22.05 8.92 13.02
CA GLY A 148 22.07 7.54 12.57
C GLY A 148 20.69 7.04 12.21
N CYS A 149 19.66 7.31 13.01
CA CYS A 149 18.26 7.01 12.68
C CYS A 149 17.86 7.65 11.34
N SER A 150 18.16 8.94 11.14
CA SER A 150 17.86 9.63 9.89
C SER A 150 18.60 9.05 8.68
N ALA A 151 19.82 8.54 8.87
CA ALA A 151 20.55 7.86 7.79
C ALA A 151 19.88 6.52 7.41
N PHE A 152 19.50 5.72 8.39
CA PHE A 152 18.77 4.46 8.16
C PHE A 152 17.40 4.70 7.51
N GLU A 153 16.65 5.70 7.95
CA GLU A 153 15.37 6.09 7.34
C GLU A 153 15.53 6.42 5.86
N ARG A 154 16.56 7.18 5.48
CA ARG A 154 16.85 7.50 4.07
C ARG A 154 17.14 6.24 3.24
N VAL A 155 18.00 5.37 3.74
CA VAL A 155 18.31 4.08 3.07
C VAL A 155 17.05 3.22 2.95
N PHE A 156 16.23 3.20 3.99
CA PHE A 156 15.00 2.43 4.00
C PHE A 156 13.97 2.98 3.00
N ILE A 157 13.77 4.30 2.96
CA ILE A 157 12.85 4.97 2.01
C ILE A 157 13.28 4.67 0.57
N SER A 158 14.56 4.86 0.23
CA SER A 158 15.05 4.60 -1.13
C SER A 158 14.93 3.12 -1.51
N SER A 159 15.20 2.20 -0.57
CA SER A 159 15.06 0.76 -0.78
C SER A 159 13.60 0.33 -0.99
N GLN A 160 12.66 0.93 -0.24
CA GLN A 160 11.22 0.71 -0.45
C GLN A 160 10.81 1.18 -1.84
N MET A 161 11.15 2.42 -2.25
CA MET A 161 10.83 2.93 -3.57
C MET A 161 11.37 2.03 -4.68
N ALA A 162 12.60 1.53 -4.55
CA ALA A 162 13.18 0.56 -5.47
C ALA A 162 12.44 -0.79 -5.49
N SER A 163 11.67 -1.12 -4.44
CA SER A 163 10.86 -2.34 -4.41
C SER A 163 9.50 -2.21 -5.12
N PHE A 164 9.05 -0.98 -5.40
CA PHE A 164 7.73 -0.70 -5.98
C PHE A 164 7.70 -0.70 -7.51
N THR A 165 8.78 -1.08 -8.17
CA THR A 165 8.93 -1.01 -9.64
C THR A 165 7.85 -1.77 -10.43
N LYS A 166 7.24 -2.79 -9.84
CA LYS A 166 6.13 -3.55 -10.43
C LYS A 166 4.75 -3.01 -10.09
N ALA A 167 4.64 -2.05 -9.16
CA ALA A 167 3.39 -1.36 -8.86
C ALA A 167 3.10 -0.28 -9.91
N ARG A 168 1.84 0.04 -10.14
CA ARG A 168 1.41 1.11 -11.06
C ARG A 168 1.73 2.51 -10.53
N GLY A 169 1.93 2.63 -9.23
CA GLY A 169 2.23 3.87 -8.54
C GLY A 169 2.23 3.67 -7.04
N TRP A 170 2.51 4.73 -6.33
CA TRP A 170 2.53 4.72 -4.87
C TRP A 170 2.16 6.09 -4.29
N PHE A 171 1.67 6.10 -3.05
CA PHE A 171 1.32 7.31 -2.31
C PHE A 171 2.01 7.27 -0.94
N PHE A 172 2.84 8.26 -0.69
CA PHE A 172 3.53 8.41 0.59
C PHE A 172 2.58 9.00 1.65
N GLN A 173 2.54 8.41 2.80
CA GLN A 173 1.80 8.89 3.95
C GLN A 173 2.73 9.66 4.89
N THR A 174 2.67 10.98 4.85
CA THR A 174 1.75 11.90 4.19
C THR A 174 2.52 13.05 3.51
N TRP A 175 1.84 13.94 2.79
CA TRP A 175 2.51 15.08 2.14
C TRP A 175 3.29 15.95 3.13
N LYS A 176 2.67 16.28 4.28
CA LYS A 176 3.31 17.10 5.32
C LYS A 176 2.82 16.71 6.72
N THR A 177 3.71 16.84 7.70
CA THR A 177 3.37 16.77 9.12
C THR A 177 3.59 18.12 9.78
N GLU A 178 2.87 18.43 10.86
CA GLU A 178 3.03 19.67 11.61
C GLU A 178 4.47 19.85 12.13
N LYS A 179 5.03 18.77 12.69
CA LYS A 179 6.38 18.76 13.28
C LYS A 179 7.50 18.36 12.32
N ARG A 180 7.22 18.24 11.02
CA ARG A 180 8.19 17.80 9.99
C ARG A 180 8.89 16.48 10.36
N ILE A 181 8.11 15.49 10.78
CA ILE A 181 8.62 14.17 11.12
C ILE A 181 9.09 13.47 9.83
N ALA A 182 10.39 13.31 9.66
CA ALA A 182 11.01 12.86 8.39
C ALA A 182 10.40 11.56 7.85
N ALA A 183 10.18 10.58 8.71
CA ALA A 183 9.58 9.29 8.31
C ALA A 183 8.13 9.40 7.77
N TRP A 184 7.43 10.51 8.05
CA TRP A 184 6.01 10.73 7.71
C TRP A 184 5.76 12.00 6.89
N ASP A 185 6.77 12.82 6.61
CA ASP A 185 6.64 14.08 5.85
C ASP A 185 7.34 13.92 4.50
N ALA A 186 6.57 13.77 3.43
CA ALA A 186 7.11 13.55 2.09
C ALA A 186 8.09 14.65 1.65
N ARG A 187 7.86 15.90 2.04
CA ARG A 187 8.75 17.02 1.70
C ARG A 187 10.15 16.87 2.31
N VAL A 188 10.23 16.20 3.48
CA VAL A 188 11.50 15.91 4.15
C VAL A 188 12.08 14.61 3.63
N ALA A 189 11.26 13.53 3.62
CA ALA A 189 11.66 12.19 3.23
C ALA A 189 12.17 12.13 1.78
N LEU A 190 11.43 12.72 0.84
CA LEU A 190 11.72 12.65 -0.59
C LEU A 190 12.66 13.77 -1.06
N GLY A 191 12.58 14.96 -0.48
CA GLY A 191 13.45 16.08 -0.82
C GLY A 191 14.92 15.87 -0.49
N THR A 192 15.24 14.96 0.43
CA THR A 192 16.64 14.56 0.70
C THR A 192 17.17 13.56 -0.33
N LEU A 193 16.30 12.79 -0.97
CA LEU A 193 16.66 11.85 -2.03
C LEU A 193 16.99 12.56 -3.35
N GLU A 194 16.22 13.59 -3.71
CA GLU A 194 16.52 14.40 -4.90
C GLU A 194 17.90 15.03 -4.84
N ARG A 195 18.31 15.56 -3.68
CA ARG A 195 19.66 16.14 -3.51
C ARG A 195 20.77 15.07 -3.63
N ALA A 196 20.56 13.89 -3.07
CA ALA A 196 21.52 12.80 -3.14
C ALA A 196 21.64 12.16 -4.54
N MET A 197 20.67 12.38 -5.42
CA MET A 197 20.72 11.93 -6.82
C MET A 197 21.38 12.98 -7.75
N LEU A 198 21.61 14.20 -7.26
CA LEU A 198 22.24 15.29 -8.00
C LEU A 198 23.72 15.52 -7.61
N GLU A 199 24.20 14.84 -6.58
CA GLU A 199 25.59 14.77 -6.14
C GLU A 199 26.27 13.48 -6.66
#